data_c9822f8cf4933fe3d576f6139b17dbe2
#
_entry.id   c9822f8cf4933fe3d576f6139b17dbe2
#
_cell.length_a   1.000
_cell.length_b   1.000
_cell.length_c   1.000
_cell.angle_alpha   90.00
_cell.angle_beta   90.00
_cell.angle_gamma   90.00
#
_symmetry.space_group_name_H-M   'P 1'
#
loop_
_entity.id
_entity.type
_entity.pdbx_description
1 polymer ?
#
loop_
_entity_poly.entity_id
_entity_poly.type
_entity_poly.pdbx_seq_one_letter_code
_entity_poly.pdbx_strand_id
1 'polypeptide(L)'
;MTLKDKTTVTFYNGLTTIGGPMIEVAYNKSHVLFDLGEVYRPELKLPDESYQTLIKNQLIGDVPNFYDPKITGKPIDTERWEHSAAYISHLHLDHSKVLNLLAPEIPLYAGPITAHLLPALNENGDFLLPAAGHEKNYTRPIIAAEYKKPIKVGDITLEIYPSDHDAYGATGLLVKTPDKQIAYTGDIRLHGYHPDWVRAFMQAAKGSDMLIIEGTGVSWPEEKHDENSEEFTGPKNEVELTEEIMRLQNANPDRQITFNTYPTNVERLLRIMSDSPRKVVLHAKRAHLIKDSLNEDYPYYYLPEDKKYSDLNPELEVSYDELLADNHRYLWQTVSDYDKLQVGGLYIHSNAEPLGDFDPAYKPFVEQFAKNKIEFIALRCSGHADEKELKEIIGGIQPVILVPVHTLHPELEENPFGERILPKRGQTATL
;
A
#
# COMPACT_ATOMS: atom_id res chain seq x y z
N MET A 1 34.09 17.50 15.28
CA MET A 1 32.67 17.51 14.95
C MET A 1 31.94 16.99 16.16
N THR A 2 31.06 17.77 16.72
CA THR A 2 30.17 17.34 17.78
C THR A 2 29.09 16.48 17.16
N LEU A 3 28.51 15.52 17.89
CA LEU A 3 27.38 14.68 17.43
C LEU A 3 26.17 15.49 16.88
N LYS A 4 26.13 16.80 17.16
CA LYS A 4 25.08 17.72 16.69
C LYS A 4 25.04 18.01 15.18
N ASP A 5 26.14 17.71 14.46
CA ASP A 5 26.30 18.07 13.05
C ASP A 5 26.33 16.83 12.14
N LYS A 6 25.64 15.75 12.50
CA LYS A 6 25.61 14.50 11.77
C LYS A 6 24.19 14.02 11.52
N THR A 7 23.97 13.43 10.37
CA THR A 7 22.73 12.74 10.05
C THR A 7 22.59 11.46 10.87
N THR A 8 21.41 11.27 11.44
CA THR A 8 21.04 10.04 12.15
C THR A 8 19.79 9.45 11.54
N VAL A 9 19.70 8.11 11.55
CA VAL A 9 18.52 7.35 11.10
C VAL A 9 18.10 6.42 12.22
N THR A 10 16.88 6.56 12.71
CA THR A 10 16.32 5.74 13.79
C THR A 10 15.21 4.83 13.24
N PHE A 11 15.30 3.54 13.52
CA PHE A 11 14.38 2.51 13.06
C PHE A 11 13.45 2.11 14.20
N TYR A 12 12.24 2.65 14.23
CA TYR A 12 11.29 2.37 15.32
C TYR A 12 10.52 1.09 15.11
N ASN A 13 10.23 0.70 13.85
CA ASN A 13 9.47 -0.50 13.50
C ASN A 13 9.72 -0.92 12.04
N GLY A 14 9.09 -2.04 11.59
CA GLY A 14 9.21 -2.55 10.23
C GLY A 14 10.47 -3.41 9.97
N LEU A 15 11.08 -3.94 11.03
CA LEU A 15 12.28 -4.76 10.99
C LEU A 15 11.93 -6.22 11.29
N THR A 16 12.45 -7.16 10.49
CA THR A 16 12.18 -8.61 10.60
C THR A 16 10.67 -8.93 10.65
N THR A 17 9.90 -8.17 9.91
CA THR A 17 8.44 -8.31 9.78
C THR A 17 7.99 -7.79 8.43
N ILE A 18 6.84 -8.25 7.94
CA ILE A 18 6.16 -7.64 6.81
C ILE A 18 5.33 -6.48 7.34
N GLY A 19 5.52 -5.31 6.73
CA GLY A 19 4.78 -4.09 7.08
C GLY A 19 5.25 -3.38 8.34
N GLY A 20 4.56 -2.30 8.65
CA GLY A 20 4.74 -1.46 9.83
C GLY A 20 6.04 -0.65 9.87
N PRO A 21 6.66 -0.21 8.75
CA PRO A 21 7.85 0.61 8.84
C PRO A 21 7.53 1.94 9.51
N MET A 22 8.44 2.35 10.40
CA MET A 22 8.45 3.68 11.03
C MET A 22 9.88 4.09 11.22
N ILE A 23 10.34 5.06 10.42
CA ILE A 23 11.75 5.41 10.32
C ILE A 23 11.91 6.93 10.40
N GLU A 24 12.82 7.40 11.22
CA GLU A 24 13.12 8.84 11.37
C GLU A 24 14.50 9.15 10.84
N VAL A 25 14.60 10.17 10.00
CA VAL A 25 15.85 10.84 9.66
C VAL A 25 15.91 12.16 10.41
N ALA A 26 17.03 12.40 11.10
CA ALA A 26 17.24 13.63 11.83
C ALA A 26 18.60 14.26 11.52
N TYR A 27 18.62 15.59 11.50
CA TYR A 27 19.83 16.42 11.43
C TYR A 27 19.61 17.69 12.26
N ASN A 28 20.45 17.90 13.28
CA ASN A 28 20.28 18.97 14.26
C ASN A 28 18.89 18.93 14.93
N LYS A 29 18.09 19.99 14.69
CA LYS A 29 16.71 20.11 15.17
C LYS A 29 15.67 19.70 14.14
N SER A 30 16.09 19.25 12.95
CA SER A 30 15.20 18.88 11.86
C SER A 30 14.93 17.38 11.89
N HIS A 31 13.67 16.97 11.79
CA HIS A 31 13.24 15.60 11.94
C HIS A 31 12.19 15.24 10.89
N VAL A 32 12.36 14.12 10.23
CA VAL A 32 11.37 13.58 9.30
C VAL A 32 11.10 12.13 9.63
N LEU A 33 9.84 11.82 9.93
CA LEU A 33 9.34 10.46 10.12
C LEU A 33 8.67 10.00 8.85
N PHE A 34 9.02 8.81 8.34
CA PHE A 34 8.32 8.22 7.21
C PHE A 34 7.68 6.89 7.59
N ASP A 35 6.48 6.77 7.07
CA ASP A 35 5.47 5.76 7.29
C ASP A 35 4.96 5.64 8.74
N LEU A 36 3.71 5.28 8.83
CA LEU A 36 2.91 5.21 10.05
C LEU A 36 1.98 4.00 9.99
N GLY A 37 2.60 2.85 9.70
CA GLY A 37 1.88 1.62 9.48
C GLY A 37 1.71 0.76 10.73
N GLU A 38 0.83 -0.22 10.62
CA GLU A 38 0.63 -1.28 11.60
C GLU A 38 1.05 -2.64 11.00
N VAL A 39 1.82 -3.41 11.74
CA VAL A 39 2.12 -4.80 11.37
C VAL A 39 0.85 -5.64 11.46
N TYR A 40 0.46 -6.29 10.37
CA TYR A 40 -0.74 -7.13 10.32
C TYR A 40 -0.51 -8.48 11.03
N ARG A 41 -1.18 -8.70 12.16
CA ARG A 41 -1.06 -9.90 12.99
C ARG A 41 -2.44 -10.37 13.48
N PRO A 42 -3.32 -10.82 12.57
CA PRO A 42 -4.71 -11.19 12.91
C PRO A 42 -4.79 -12.36 13.89
N GLU A 43 -3.77 -13.21 13.97
CA GLU A 43 -3.70 -14.35 14.90
C GLU A 43 -3.64 -13.91 16.37
N LEU A 44 -3.22 -12.68 16.66
CA LEU A 44 -3.16 -12.16 18.03
C LEU A 44 -4.55 -11.92 18.64
N LYS A 45 -5.59 -11.75 17.81
CA LYS A 45 -6.98 -11.53 18.26
C LYS A 45 -7.04 -10.47 19.35
N LEU A 46 -6.53 -9.28 19.05
CA LEU A 46 -6.41 -8.18 20.01
C LEU A 46 -7.77 -7.82 20.62
N PRO A 47 -7.81 -7.44 21.91
CA PRO A 47 -9.04 -6.99 22.57
C PRO A 47 -9.53 -5.63 22.06
N ASP A 48 -8.62 -4.81 21.60
CA ASP A 48 -8.83 -3.46 21.03
C ASP A 48 -7.63 -3.01 20.21
N GLU A 49 -7.77 -1.91 19.47
CA GLU A 49 -6.71 -1.25 18.70
C GLU A 49 -6.22 0.05 19.39
N SER A 50 -6.24 0.11 20.72
CA SER A 50 -5.68 1.26 21.43
C SER A 50 -4.17 1.39 21.24
N TYR A 51 -3.66 2.62 21.29
CA TYR A 51 -2.22 2.88 21.24
C TYR A 51 -1.42 1.96 22.18
N GLN A 52 -1.89 1.78 23.43
CA GLN A 52 -1.22 0.94 24.43
C GLN A 52 -1.19 -0.53 24.03
N THR A 53 -2.28 -1.03 23.47
CA THR A 53 -2.38 -2.42 22.96
C THR A 53 -1.44 -2.62 21.78
N LEU A 54 -1.42 -1.70 20.82
CA LEU A 54 -0.56 -1.78 19.63
C LEU A 54 0.94 -1.71 19.99
N ILE A 55 1.34 -0.79 20.89
CA ILE A 55 2.72 -0.69 21.37
C ILE A 55 3.15 -1.94 22.14
N LYS A 56 2.30 -2.44 23.06
CA LYS A 56 2.58 -3.65 23.85
C LYS A 56 2.84 -4.86 22.97
N ASN A 57 2.09 -5.00 21.89
CA ASN A 57 2.20 -6.12 20.96
C ASN A 57 3.22 -5.84 19.83
N GLN A 58 3.93 -4.72 19.86
CA GLN A 58 4.95 -4.31 18.89
C GLN A 58 4.42 -4.15 17.46
N LEU A 59 3.15 -3.84 17.29
CA LEU A 59 2.54 -3.66 15.98
C LEU A 59 2.84 -2.28 15.38
N ILE A 60 3.12 -1.30 16.22
CA ILE A 60 3.56 0.05 15.82
C ILE A 60 4.81 0.46 16.58
N GLY A 61 5.57 1.42 16.04
CA GLY A 61 6.72 2.02 16.71
C GLY A 61 6.29 3.01 17.81
N ASP A 62 6.98 3.01 18.96
CA ASP A 62 6.88 4.08 19.95
C ASP A 62 7.77 5.24 19.51
N VAL A 63 7.20 6.22 18.81
CA VAL A 63 7.94 7.32 18.19
C VAL A 63 7.84 8.56 19.08
N PRO A 64 8.87 8.85 19.91
CA PRO A 64 8.83 9.97 20.83
C PRO A 64 8.75 11.30 20.07
N ASN A 65 7.93 12.23 20.61
CA ASN A 65 7.72 13.59 20.09
C ASN A 65 7.07 13.68 18.69
N PHE A 66 6.49 12.61 18.16
CA PHE A 66 5.66 12.65 16.96
C PHE A 66 4.18 12.41 17.24
N TYR A 67 3.84 11.50 18.16
CA TYR A 67 2.46 11.22 18.51
C TYR A 67 1.85 12.30 19.40
N ASP A 68 0.54 12.49 19.29
CA ASP A 68 -0.23 13.42 20.12
C ASP A 68 -0.11 13.00 21.60
N PRO A 69 0.35 13.90 22.50
CA PRO A 69 0.42 13.63 23.95
C PRO A 69 -0.92 13.29 24.56
N LYS A 70 -2.05 13.74 23.99
CA LYS A 70 -3.39 13.35 24.43
C LYS A 70 -3.67 11.87 24.27
N ILE A 71 -3.00 11.22 23.30
CA ILE A 71 -3.13 9.78 23.03
C ILE A 71 -2.11 9.01 23.86
N THR A 72 -0.87 9.46 23.88
CA THR A 72 0.25 8.74 24.53
C THR A 72 0.31 8.96 26.04
N GLY A 73 -0.21 10.09 26.54
CA GLY A 73 -0.01 10.53 27.92
C GLY A 73 1.44 10.90 28.26
N LYS A 74 2.33 10.99 27.25
CA LYS A 74 3.74 11.30 27.46
C LYS A 74 4.00 12.79 27.22
N PRO A 75 4.86 13.44 28.07
CA PRO A 75 5.29 14.81 27.80
C PRO A 75 6.14 14.83 26.54
N ILE A 76 6.10 15.95 25.82
CA ILE A 76 6.81 16.16 24.56
C ILE A 76 7.64 17.43 24.62
N ASP A 77 8.66 17.48 23.78
CA ASP A 77 9.39 18.70 23.45
C ASP A 77 8.73 19.38 22.25
N THR A 78 7.92 20.41 22.53
CA THR A 78 7.18 21.13 21.48
C THR A 78 8.08 21.96 20.56
N GLU A 79 9.28 22.38 21.01
CA GLU A 79 10.25 23.09 20.15
C GLU A 79 10.71 22.21 18.98
N ARG A 80 10.68 20.89 19.17
CA ARG A 80 11.04 19.91 18.14
C ARG A 80 10.10 19.97 16.93
N TRP A 81 8.81 20.29 17.12
CA TRP A 81 7.81 20.26 16.04
C TRP A 81 8.01 21.37 15.00
N GLU A 82 8.65 22.46 15.34
CA GLU A 82 8.92 23.57 14.41
C GLU A 82 9.66 23.12 13.14
N HIS A 83 10.51 22.08 13.27
CA HIS A 83 11.30 21.53 12.18
C HIS A 83 11.05 20.04 11.99
N SER A 84 9.83 19.58 12.23
CA SER A 84 9.43 18.18 12.05
C SER A 84 8.37 18.05 10.97
N ALA A 85 8.40 16.94 10.25
CA ALA A 85 7.37 16.53 9.31
C ALA A 85 7.22 15.01 9.31
N ALA A 86 6.07 14.53 8.85
CA ALA A 86 5.86 13.13 8.54
C ALA A 86 5.54 12.96 7.05
N TYR A 87 5.79 11.77 6.53
CA TYR A 87 5.59 11.40 5.15
C TYR A 87 5.02 9.99 5.06
N ILE A 88 4.06 9.77 4.14
CA ILE A 88 3.50 8.46 3.82
C ILE A 88 3.90 8.08 2.40
N SER A 89 4.56 6.93 2.23
CA SER A 89 5.02 6.41 0.95
C SER A 89 3.86 5.98 0.04
N HIS A 90 2.88 5.29 0.63
CA HIS A 90 1.67 4.83 -0.06
C HIS A 90 0.54 4.53 0.94
N LEU A 91 -0.61 4.10 0.42
CA LEU A 91 -1.86 4.07 1.18
C LEU A 91 -2.20 2.71 1.83
N HIS A 92 -1.35 1.68 1.73
CA HIS A 92 -1.58 0.43 2.46
C HIS A 92 -1.57 0.65 3.98
N LEU A 93 -2.36 -0.14 4.72
CA LEU A 93 -2.55 0.05 6.15
C LEU A 93 -1.28 -0.19 6.97
N ASP A 94 -0.43 -1.06 6.51
CA ASP A 94 0.88 -1.31 7.12
C ASP A 94 1.90 -0.18 6.87
N HIS A 95 1.51 0.89 6.13
CA HIS A 95 2.26 2.13 5.97
C HIS A 95 1.49 3.38 6.45
N SER A 96 0.15 3.31 6.60
CA SER A 96 -0.67 4.50 6.84
C SER A 96 -1.65 4.41 8.01
N LYS A 97 -1.97 3.21 8.52
CA LYS A 97 -3.12 2.97 9.44
C LYS A 97 -3.16 3.89 10.65
N VAL A 98 -2.01 4.25 11.22
CA VAL A 98 -1.94 5.02 12.47
C VAL A 98 -1.55 6.50 12.27
N LEU A 99 -1.68 7.03 11.05
CA LEU A 99 -1.34 8.42 10.75
C LEU A 99 -2.10 9.44 11.61
N ASN A 100 -3.31 9.11 12.07
CA ASN A 100 -4.11 9.94 12.96
C ASN A 100 -3.56 10.03 14.40
N LEU A 101 -2.57 9.21 14.77
CA LEU A 101 -1.88 9.33 16.06
C LEU A 101 -0.86 10.47 16.11
N LEU A 102 -0.44 11.02 14.95
CA LEU A 102 0.49 12.15 14.91
C LEU A 102 -0.08 13.37 15.60
N ALA A 103 0.78 14.12 16.28
CA ALA A 103 0.44 15.43 16.84
C ALA A 103 -0.09 16.37 15.73
N PRO A 104 -1.15 17.15 16.01
CA PRO A 104 -1.79 18.00 15.00
C PRO A 104 -0.85 19.02 14.34
N GLU A 105 0.17 19.47 15.06
CA GLU A 105 1.15 20.47 14.64
C GLU A 105 2.16 19.94 13.61
N ILE A 106 2.32 18.62 13.50
CA ILE A 106 3.27 18.01 12.56
C ILE A 106 2.62 17.91 11.18
N PRO A 107 3.15 18.60 10.14
CA PRO A 107 2.65 18.46 8.79
C PRO A 107 2.89 17.03 8.28
N LEU A 108 1.88 16.47 7.59
CA LEU A 108 1.94 15.17 6.95
C LEU A 108 1.92 15.35 5.44
N TYR A 109 2.92 14.80 4.77
CA TYR A 109 3.06 14.81 3.32
C TYR A 109 2.82 13.42 2.73
N ALA A 110 2.28 13.37 1.53
CA ALA A 110 2.21 12.18 0.69
C ALA A 110 2.24 12.58 -0.79
N GLY A 111 2.44 11.62 -1.69
CA GLY A 111 2.22 11.83 -3.12
C GLY A 111 0.79 12.29 -3.40
N PRO A 112 0.54 13.02 -4.52
CA PRO A 112 -0.77 13.62 -4.78
C PRO A 112 -1.92 12.62 -4.78
N ILE A 113 -1.71 11.45 -5.38
CA ILE A 113 -2.73 10.39 -5.47
C ILE A 113 -3.03 9.83 -4.07
N THR A 114 -2.01 9.46 -3.30
CA THR A 114 -2.16 8.96 -1.93
C THR A 114 -2.88 9.97 -1.03
N ALA A 115 -2.54 11.27 -1.15
CA ALA A 115 -3.17 12.34 -0.36
C ALA A 115 -4.67 12.49 -0.63
N HIS A 116 -5.13 12.20 -1.85
CA HIS A 116 -6.56 12.25 -2.20
C HIS A 116 -7.29 10.94 -1.89
N LEU A 117 -6.66 9.78 -2.15
CA LEU A 117 -7.31 8.47 -1.95
C LEU A 117 -7.48 8.09 -0.47
N LEU A 118 -6.53 8.42 0.41
CA LEU A 118 -6.62 8.03 1.82
C LEU A 118 -7.88 8.56 2.54
N PRO A 119 -8.27 9.84 2.42
CA PRO A 119 -9.53 10.32 3.00
C PRO A 119 -10.76 9.62 2.43
N ALA A 120 -10.80 9.37 1.12
CA ALA A 120 -11.91 8.68 0.46
C ALA A 120 -12.03 7.22 0.90
N LEU A 121 -10.92 6.50 1.06
CA LEU A 121 -10.90 5.14 1.61
C LEU A 121 -11.41 5.10 3.05
N ASN A 122 -11.14 6.15 3.83
CA ASN A 122 -11.56 6.24 5.24
C ASN A 122 -12.94 6.90 5.44
N GLU A 123 -13.71 7.16 4.40
CA GLU A 123 -15.02 7.84 4.48
C GLU A 123 -15.98 7.21 5.51
N ASN A 124 -15.95 5.90 5.64
CA ASN A 124 -16.79 5.18 6.59
C ASN A 124 -16.12 4.92 7.95
N GLY A 125 -14.87 5.35 8.13
CA GLY A 125 -14.10 5.17 9.36
C GLY A 125 -13.75 3.71 9.66
N ASP A 126 -13.59 2.91 8.62
CA ASP A 126 -13.22 1.49 8.69
C ASP A 126 -11.83 1.20 8.08
N PHE A 127 -11.11 2.26 7.69
CA PHE A 127 -9.78 2.12 7.08
C PHE A 127 -8.65 2.56 8.03
N LEU A 128 -8.68 3.78 8.54
CA LEU A 128 -7.64 4.30 9.43
C LEU A 128 -8.01 4.14 10.91
N LEU A 129 -6.99 4.10 11.78
CA LEU A 129 -7.22 4.17 13.22
C LEU A 129 -7.84 5.52 13.59
N PRO A 130 -8.96 5.55 14.35
CA PRO A 130 -9.62 6.80 14.71
C PRO A 130 -8.73 7.74 15.53
N ALA A 131 -8.83 9.04 15.27
CA ALA A 131 -8.18 10.07 16.07
C ALA A 131 -8.99 10.39 17.34
N ALA A 132 -8.31 10.57 18.47
CA ALA A 132 -8.97 10.93 19.72
C ALA A 132 -9.69 12.29 19.61
N GLY A 133 -10.97 12.32 19.96
CA GLY A 133 -11.80 13.53 19.95
C GLY A 133 -12.33 13.94 18.57
N HIS A 134 -12.21 13.08 17.59
CA HIS A 134 -12.76 13.25 16.23
C HIS A 134 -13.79 12.17 15.91
N GLU A 135 -14.58 12.39 14.87
CA GLU A 135 -15.45 11.37 14.30
C GLU A 135 -14.63 10.18 13.79
N LYS A 136 -15.25 9.00 13.73
CA LYS A 136 -14.56 7.75 13.36
C LYS A 136 -13.90 7.82 11.96
N ASN A 137 -14.54 8.53 11.03
CA ASN A 137 -14.08 8.70 9.65
C ASN A 137 -13.12 9.88 9.45
N TYR A 138 -12.65 10.49 10.53
CA TYR A 138 -11.70 11.58 10.43
C TYR A 138 -10.38 11.07 9.83
N THR A 139 -9.90 11.77 8.82
CA THR A 139 -8.54 11.67 8.30
C THR A 139 -7.87 13.03 8.50
N ARG A 140 -6.72 13.05 9.18
CA ARG A 140 -5.98 14.30 9.36
C ARG A 140 -5.58 14.91 8.01
N PRO A 141 -5.40 16.23 7.91
CA PRO A 141 -4.96 16.88 6.68
C PRO A 141 -3.64 16.27 6.18
N ILE A 142 -3.63 15.89 4.89
CA ILE A 142 -2.46 15.39 4.18
C ILE A 142 -2.11 16.41 3.10
N ILE A 143 -0.87 16.86 3.09
CA ILE A 143 -0.36 17.81 2.11
C ILE A 143 0.08 17.02 0.88
N ALA A 144 -0.62 17.22 -0.23
CA ALA A 144 -0.24 16.64 -1.53
C ALA A 144 1.07 17.30 -2.02
N ALA A 145 2.13 16.50 -2.03
CA ALA A 145 3.45 16.96 -2.42
C ALA A 145 3.69 16.73 -3.92
N GLU A 146 4.09 17.74 -4.63
CA GLU A 146 4.41 17.62 -6.06
C GLU A 146 5.68 16.76 -6.27
N TYR A 147 5.60 15.84 -7.23
CA TYR A 147 6.73 14.97 -7.55
C TYR A 147 7.97 15.77 -7.96
N LYS A 148 9.13 15.35 -7.45
CA LYS A 148 10.47 15.90 -7.76
C LYS A 148 10.64 17.38 -7.36
N LYS A 149 9.70 17.95 -6.59
CA LYS A 149 9.85 19.27 -6.01
C LYS A 149 10.39 19.18 -4.58
N PRO A 150 11.42 19.97 -4.24
CA PRO A 150 12.00 19.92 -2.90
C PRO A 150 11.06 20.53 -1.85
N ILE A 151 10.88 19.80 -0.75
CA ILE A 151 10.15 20.23 0.45
C ILE A 151 11.18 20.47 1.54
N LYS A 152 11.19 21.66 2.12
CA LYS A 152 12.11 22.03 3.21
C LYS A 152 11.50 21.75 4.58
N VAL A 153 12.24 21.01 5.41
CA VAL A 153 11.92 20.74 6.81
C VAL A 153 13.17 21.11 7.63
N GLY A 154 13.28 22.37 7.99
CA GLY A 154 14.51 22.92 8.59
C GLY A 154 15.73 22.68 7.69
N ASP A 155 16.73 21.94 8.20
CA ASP A 155 17.95 21.59 7.46
C ASP A 155 17.77 20.42 6.49
N ILE A 156 16.66 19.71 6.57
CA ILE A 156 16.35 18.54 5.71
C ILE A 156 15.58 18.96 4.46
N THR A 157 15.85 18.32 3.35
CA THR A 157 15.08 18.47 2.10
C THR A 157 14.54 17.11 1.68
N LEU A 158 13.23 17.05 1.38
CA LEU A 158 12.57 15.87 0.85
C LEU A 158 12.29 16.05 -0.64
N GLU A 159 12.49 15.02 -1.43
CA GLU A 159 12.04 14.94 -2.82
C GLU A 159 11.30 13.61 -3.03
N ILE A 160 10.07 13.68 -3.51
CA ILE A 160 9.18 12.53 -3.70
C ILE A 160 9.18 12.13 -5.16
N TYR A 161 9.34 10.85 -5.44
CA TYR A 161 9.33 10.27 -6.79
C TYR A 161 8.17 9.28 -6.93
N PRO A 162 7.41 9.29 -8.04
CA PRO A 162 6.45 8.24 -8.28
C PRO A 162 7.16 6.89 -8.39
N SER A 163 6.53 5.85 -7.87
CA SER A 163 7.00 4.48 -7.88
C SER A 163 5.91 3.54 -8.38
N ASP A 164 6.22 2.27 -8.57
CA ASP A 164 5.26 1.24 -8.93
C ASP A 164 5.09 0.24 -7.78
N HIS A 165 3.86 0.05 -7.39
CA HIS A 165 3.37 -0.90 -6.40
C HIS A 165 1.89 -1.15 -6.69
N ASP A 166 1.24 -2.13 -6.08
CA ASP A 166 -0.20 -2.34 -6.29
C ASP A 166 -1.10 -1.38 -5.48
N ALA A 167 -0.51 -0.53 -4.66
CA ALA A 167 -1.16 0.67 -4.10
C ALA A 167 -1.00 1.86 -5.06
N TYR A 168 -2.10 2.30 -5.68
CA TYR A 168 -2.06 3.39 -6.66
C TYR A 168 -1.52 4.69 -6.04
N GLY A 169 -0.50 5.27 -6.67
CA GLY A 169 0.15 6.48 -6.21
C GLY A 169 1.30 6.26 -5.22
N ALA A 170 1.85 5.04 -5.16
CA ALA A 170 3.05 4.74 -4.39
C ALA A 170 4.25 5.61 -4.81
N THR A 171 5.10 5.90 -3.85
CA THR A 171 6.23 6.83 -4.04
C THR A 171 7.48 6.39 -3.28
N GLY A 172 8.64 6.62 -3.90
CA GLY A 172 9.94 6.61 -3.24
C GLY A 172 10.32 8.01 -2.74
N LEU A 173 11.18 8.08 -1.74
CA LEU A 173 11.61 9.31 -1.07
C LEU A 173 13.12 9.47 -1.09
N LEU A 174 13.61 10.64 -1.49
CA LEU A 174 14.98 11.09 -1.22
C LEU A 174 14.97 12.09 -0.07
N VAL A 175 15.76 11.81 0.95
CA VAL A 175 15.99 12.69 2.10
C VAL A 175 17.43 13.22 2.02
N LYS A 176 17.56 14.51 1.86
CA LYS A 176 18.87 15.20 1.77
C LYS A 176 19.08 16.04 3.01
N THR A 177 20.17 15.79 3.70
CA THR A 177 20.68 16.60 4.79
C THR A 177 21.92 17.36 4.31
N PRO A 178 22.53 18.28 5.09
CA PRO A 178 23.75 18.97 4.69
C PRO A 178 24.95 18.05 4.41
N ASP A 179 24.98 16.83 4.97
CA ASP A 179 26.11 15.91 4.87
C ASP A 179 25.79 14.58 4.19
N LYS A 180 24.49 14.22 4.01
CA LYS A 180 24.06 12.89 3.55
C LYS A 180 22.86 12.91 2.62
N GLN A 181 22.75 11.85 1.78
CA GLN A 181 21.55 11.52 1.03
C GLN A 181 21.07 10.12 1.39
N ILE A 182 19.83 10.01 1.82
CA ILE A 182 19.15 8.76 2.12
C ILE A 182 18.05 8.53 1.08
N ALA A 183 17.98 7.33 0.53
CA ALA A 183 16.89 6.88 -0.31
C ALA A 183 16.01 5.90 0.46
N TYR A 184 14.69 6.06 0.37
CA TYR A 184 13.70 5.12 0.90
C TYR A 184 12.76 4.71 -0.23
N THR A 185 12.62 3.42 -0.49
CA THR A 185 11.81 2.93 -1.60
C THR A 185 10.31 3.00 -1.31
N GLY A 186 9.85 2.97 -0.04
CA GLY A 186 8.55 2.44 0.26
C GLY A 186 8.47 1.01 -0.28
N ASP A 187 7.28 0.53 -0.58
CA ASP A 187 7.09 -0.71 -1.30
C ASP A 187 7.22 -0.47 -2.80
N ILE A 188 7.85 -1.39 -3.51
CA ILE A 188 8.32 -1.17 -4.88
C ILE A 188 8.36 -2.46 -5.68
N ARG A 189 8.14 -2.37 -7.01
CA ARG A 189 8.31 -3.46 -7.97
C ARG A 189 8.71 -2.94 -9.34
N LEU A 190 9.17 -3.81 -10.24
CA LEU A 190 9.48 -3.48 -11.64
C LEU A 190 8.54 -4.13 -12.65
N HIS A 191 7.68 -5.05 -12.22
CA HIS A 191 6.71 -5.79 -13.04
C HIS A 191 5.28 -5.22 -13.01
N GLY A 192 5.12 -3.98 -12.53
CA GLY A 192 3.85 -3.24 -12.61
C GLY A 192 3.65 -2.53 -13.94
N TYR A 193 2.84 -1.46 -13.94
CA TYR A 193 2.58 -0.66 -15.14
C TYR A 193 3.66 0.38 -15.42
N HIS A 194 4.45 0.78 -14.42
CA HIS A 194 5.38 1.92 -14.48
C HIS A 194 6.82 1.60 -14.04
N PRO A 195 7.47 0.59 -14.61
CA PRO A 195 8.88 0.31 -14.29
C PRO A 195 9.83 1.46 -14.63
N ASP A 196 9.43 2.36 -15.55
CA ASP A 196 10.16 3.58 -15.89
C ASP A 196 10.18 4.61 -14.73
N TRP A 197 9.12 4.71 -13.93
CA TRP A 197 9.11 5.56 -12.74
C TRP A 197 10.11 5.06 -11.70
N VAL A 198 10.13 3.75 -11.47
CA VAL A 198 11.10 3.11 -10.57
C VAL A 198 12.53 3.36 -11.05
N ARG A 199 12.81 3.18 -12.36
CA ARG A 199 14.13 3.46 -12.92
C ARG A 199 14.52 4.94 -12.80
N ALA A 200 13.57 5.86 -12.92
CA ALA A 200 13.82 7.28 -12.70
C ALA A 200 14.19 7.57 -11.22
N PHE A 201 13.50 6.93 -10.27
CA PHE A 201 13.86 7.00 -8.85
C PHE A 201 15.26 6.40 -8.59
N MET A 202 15.56 5.21 -9.13
CA MET A 202 16.87 4.58 -9.01
C MET A 202 18.00 5.51 -9.52
N GLN A 203 17.78 6.17 -10.65
CA GLN A 203 18.75 7.13 -11.19
C GLN A 203 18.95 8.35 -10.28
N ALA A 204 17.89 8.88 -9.67
CA ALA A 204 17.97 10.01 -8.75
C ALA A 204 18.61 9.61 -7.40
N ALA A 205 18.40 8.38 -6.95
CA ALA A 205 18.94 7.81 -5.74
C ALA A 205 20.39 7.28 -5.88
N LYS A 206 20.95 7.30 -7.10
CA LYS A 206 22.24 6.67 -7.39
C LYS A 206 23.35 7.21 -6.48
N GLY A 207 24.08 6.28 -5.84
CA GLY A 207 25.19 6.60 -4.94
C GLY A 207 24.76 7.20 -3.60
N SER A 208 23.49 7.02 -3.19
CA SER A 208 23.03 7.45 -1.87
C SER A 208 23.90 6.88 -0.76
N ASP A 209 24.11 7.68 0.29
CA ASP A 209 24.85 7.24 1.49
C ASP A 209 24.15 6.08 2.18
N MET A 210 22.81 6.06 2.16
CA MET A 210 21.99 4.95 2.65
C MET A 210 20.81 4.69 1.72
N LEU A 211 20.55 3.41 1.42
CA LEU A 211 19.31 2.92 0.83
C LEU A 211 18.55 2.11 1.88
N ILE A 212 17.33 2.52 2.17
CA ILE A 212 16.36 1.76 2.96
C ILE A 212 15.38 1.18 1.97
N ILE A 213 15.30 -0.15 1.87
CA ILE A 213 14.55 -0.87 0.84
C ILE A 213 13.68 -1.95 1.46
N GLU A 214 12.48 -2.15 0.89
CA GLU A 214 11.66 -3.29 1.23
C GLU A 214 12.27 -4.59 0.75
N GLY A 215 11.94 -5.71 1.39
CA GLY A 215 12.44 -7.03 1.02
C GLY A 215 11.39 -8.14 1.13
N THR A 216 10.15 -7.83 0.84
CA THR A 216 9.05 -8.81 0.89
C THR A 216 9.35 -10.02 0.01
N GLY A 217 9.90 -9.80 -1.19
CA GLY A 217 10.20 -10.86 -2.16
C GLY A 217 11.24 -11.89 -1.72
N VAL A 218 12.01 -11.65 -0.65
CA VAL A 218 12.96 -12.62 -0.07
C VAL A 218 12.47 -13.24 1.24
N SER A 219 11.24 -12.93 1.66
CA SER A 219 10.73 -13.35 2.98
C SER A 219 10.36 -14.83 3.07
N TRP A 220 10.22 -15.54 1.94
CA TRP A 220 9.86 -16.97 1.91
C TRP A 220 10.83 -17.77 1.03
N PRO A 221 12.10 -17.92 1.44
CA PRO A 221 13.12 -18.60 0.63
C PRO A 221 12.83 -20.09 0.41
N GLU A 222 12.15 -20.76 1.36
CA GLU A 222 11.83 -22.19 1.29
C GLU A 222 10.77 -22.50 0.23
N GLU A 223 9.86 -21.58 -0.07
CA GLU A 223 8.83 -21.77 -1.10
C GLU A 223 9.42 -21.84 -2.52
N LYS A 224 10.64 -21.34 -2.72
CA LYS A 224 11.35 -21.33 -4.02
C LYS A 224 12.06 -22.62 -4.37
N HIS A 225 12.20 -23.56 -3.42
CA HIS A 225 13.01 -24.78 -3.55
C HIS A 225 12.22 -26.06 -3.77
N ASP A 226 10.90 -25.99 -3.92
CA ASP A 226 10.16 -27.15 -4.38
C ASP A 226 10.38 -27.34 -5.88
N GLU A 227 11.41 -28.14 -6.25
CA GLU A 227 11.71 -28.52 -7.63
C GLU A 227 10.52 -29.23 -8.34
N ASN A 228 9.50 -29.60 -7.59
CA ASN A 228 8.24 -30.18 -8.07
C ASN A 228 7.08 -29.18 -8.05
N SER A 229 7.27 -27.92 -7.61
CA SER A 229 6.24 -26.90 -7.78
C SER A 229 6.07 -26.70 -9.29
N GLU A 230 4.84 -26.91 -9.78
CA GLU A 230 4.49 -26.52 -11.15
C GLU A 230 4.89 -25.06 -11.31
N GLU A 231 5.70 -24.77 -12.33
CA GLU A 231 6.13 -23.40 -12.65
C GLU A 231 4.88 -22.53 -12.67
N PHE A 232 4.86 -21.42 -11.90
CA PHE A 232 3.71 -20.55 -11.82
C PHE A 232 3.29 -20.13 -13.23
N THR A 233 2.19 -20.66 -13.69
CA THR A 233 1.68 -20.45 -15.06
C THR A 233 0.80 -19.21 -15.18
N GLY A 234 0.64 -18.45 -14.10
CA GLY A 234 -0.15 -17.22 -14.07
C GLY A 234 0.57 -16.01 -14.69
N PRO A 235 -0.11 -14.84 -14.70
CA PRO A 235 0.46 -13.60 -15.19
C PRO A 235 1.75 -13.22 -14.45
N LYS A 236 2.78 -12.79 -15.16
CA LYS A 236 4.09 -12.39 -14.60
C LYS A 236 4.16 -10.90 -14.28
N ASN A 237 3.23 -10.13 -14.78
CA ASN A 237 3.16 -8.67 -14.59
C ASN A 237 1.72 -8.18 -14.71
N GLU A 238 1.49 -6.90 -14.38
CA GLU A 238 0.16 -6.28 -14.41
C GLU A 238 -0.47 -6.24 -15.80
N VAL A 239 0.34 -6.09 -16.85
CA VAL A 239 -0.15 -6.06 -18.23
C VAL A 239 -0.70 -7.43 -18.62
N GLU A 240 0.08 -8.49 -18.42
CA GLU A 240 -0.35 -9.87 -18.68
C GLU A 240 -1.61 -10.24 -17.86
N LEU A 241 -1.71 -9.75 -16.61
CA LEU A 241 -2.88 -9.98 -15.77
C LEU A 241 -4.14 -9.35 -16.39
N THR A 242 -4.04 -8.10 -16.84
CA THR A 242 -5.17 -7.41 -17.47
C THR A 242 -5.54 -8.08 -18.80
N GLU A 243 -4.56 -8.45 -19.62
CA GLU A 243 -4.77 -9.20 -20.87
C GLU A 243 -5.46 -10.55 -20.62
N GLU A 244 -5.12 -11.25 -19.54
CA GLU A 244 -5.76 -12.51 -19.17
C GLU A 244 -7.23 -12.30 -18.78
N ILE A 245 -7.56 -11.22 -18.05
CA ILE A 245 -8.96 -10.85 -17.78
C ILE A 245 -9.72 -10.62 -19.09
N MET A 246 -9.13 -9.96 -20.09
CA MET A 246 -9.75 -9.74 -21.41
C MET A 246 -9.90 -11.05 -22.17
N ARG A 247 -8.88 -11.91 -22.13
CA ARG A 247 -8.92 -13.25 -22.75
C ARG A 247 -10.04 -14.11 -22.17
N LEU A 248 -10.21 -14.12 -20.85
CA LEU A 248 -11.29 -14.86 -20.18
C LEU A 248 -12.67 -14.38 -20.62
N GLN A 249 -12.89 -13.08 -20.78
CA GLN A 249 -14.14 -12.53 -21.27
C GLN A 249 -14.42 -12.96 -22.71
N ASN A 250 -13.43 -12.89 -23.60
CA ASN A 250 -13.57 -13.28 -25.00
C ASN A 250 -13.78 -14.79 -25.17
N ALA A 251 -13.18 -15.61 -24.32
CA ALA A 251 -13.36 -17.06 -24.33
C ALA A 251 -14.69 -17.54 -23.76
N ASN A 252 -15.41 -16.67 -23.06
CA ASN A 252 -16.68 -17.00 -22.37
C ASN A 252 -17.80 -16.00 -22.71
N PRO A 253 -18.16 -15.83 -24.01
CA PRO A 253 -19.05 -14.77 -24.46
C PRO A 253 -20.47 -14.84 -23.86
N ASP A 254 -20.96 -16.04 -23.52
CA ASP A 254 -22.32 -16.30 -23.04
C ASP A 254 -22.37 -16.67 -21.55
N ARG A 255 -21.30 -16.40 -20.79
CA ARG A 255 -21.26 -16.67 -19.34
C ARG A 255 -21.34 -15.37 -18.55
N GLN A 256 -22.04 -15.39 -17.42
CA GLN A 256 -21.92 -14.32 -16.43
C GLN A 256 -20.47 -14.29 -15.93
N ILE A 257 -19.83 -13.11 -15.99
CA ILE A 257 -18.48 -12.91 -15.49
C ILE A 257 -18.48 -11.77 -14.48
N THR A 258 -17.98 -12.07 -13.28
CA THR A 258 -17.86 -11.10 -12.20
C THR A 258 -16.41 -11.05 -11.70
N PHE A 259 -16.06 -9.99 -11.02
CA PHE A 259 -14.70 -9.82 -10.49
C PHE A 259 -14.68 -9.04 -9.17
N ASN A 260 -13.56 -9.09 -8.47
CA ASN A 260 -13.24 -8.14 -7.43
C ASN A 260 -11.72 -7.88 -7.38
N THR A 261 -11.34 -6.67 -6.96
CA THR A 261 -9.96 -6.23 -6.78
C THR A 261 -9.77 -5.63 -5.38
N TYR A 262 -8.53 -5.58 -4.91
CA TYR A 262 -8.23 -4.90 -3.65
C TYR A 262 -8.55 -3.40 -3.75
N PRO A 263 -9.10 -2.77 -2.70
CA PRO A 263 -9.55 -1.38 -2.75
C PRO A 263 -8.48 -0.37 -3.17
N THR A 264 -7.25 -0.60 -2.81
CA THR A 264 -6.13 0.29 -3.07
C THR A 264 -5.51 0.12 -4.46
N ASN A 265 -5.79 -1.01 -5.13
CA ASN A 265 -5.29 -1.27 -6.48
C ASN A 265 -6.20 -0.61 -7.54
N VAL A 266 -6.29 0.72 -7.45
CA VAL A 266 -7.16 1.53 -8.31
C VAL A 266 -6.65 1.51 -9.76
N GLU A 267 -5.35 1.49 -10.00
CA GLU A 267 -4.84 1.50 -11.37
C GLU A 267 -5.21 0.24 -12.16
N ARG A 268 -5.09 -0.95 -11.57
CA ARG A 268 -5.57 -2.19 -12.19
C ARG A 268 -7.07 -2.10 -12.53
N LEU A 269 -7.86 -1.55 -11.62
CA LEU A 269 -9.28 -1.35 -11.85
C LEU A 269 -9.54 -0.42 -13.04
N LEU A 270 -8.84 0.72 -13.12
CA LEU A 270 -8.93 1.65 -14.25
C LEU A 270 -8.55 0.98 -15.58
N ARG A 271 -7.51 0.12 -15.59
CA ARG A 271 -7.11 -0.65 -16.77
C ARG A 271 -8.19 -1.67 -17.16
N ILE A 272 -8.75 -2.41 -16.20
CA ILE A 272 -9.87 -3.31 -16.47
C ILE A 272 -11.04 -2.56 -17.09
N MET A 273 -11.37 -1.37 -16.59
CA MET A 273 -12.47 -0.56 -17.11
C MET A 273 -12.20 -0.02 -18.51
N SER A 274 -10.96 0.37 -18.83
CA SER A 274 -10.61 0.91 -20.15
C SER A 274 -10.55 -0.17 -21.23
N ASP A 275 -10.08 -1.37 -20.87
CA ASP A 275 -9.68 -2.40 -21.86
C ASP A 275 -10.74 -3.50 -22.00
N SER A 276 -11.73 -3.57 -21.11
CA SER A 276 -12.76 -4.61 -21.11
C SER A 276 -13.63 -4.57 -22.36
N PRO A 277 -13.83 -5.72 -23.05
CA PRO A 277 -14.77 -5.82 -24.15
C PRO A 277 -16.24 -5.73 -23.70
N ARG A 278 -16.52 -5.91 -22.40
CA ARG A 278 -17.84 -5.77 -21.81
C ARG A 278 -17.94 -4.45 -21.06
N LYS A 279 -19.16 -3.93 -20.89
CA LYS A 279 -19.40 -2.77 -20.04
C LYS A 279 -19.07 -3.12 -18.59
N VAL A 280 -18.09 -2.46 -18.00
CA VAL A 280 -17.74 -2.68 -16.61
C VAL A 280 -18.68 -1.91 -15.69
N VAL A 281 -19.18 -2.58 -14.65
CA VAL A 281 -20.09 -2.00 -13.66
C VAL A 281 -19.51 -2.22 -12.26
N LEU A 282 -19.29 -1.14 -11.53
CA LEU A 282 -18.70 -1.17 -10.20
C LEU A 282 -19.76 -1.23 -9.11
N HIS A 283 -19.41 -1.76 -7.96
CA HIS A 283 -20.19 -1.51 -6.75
C HIS A 283 -20.17 -0.02 -6.42
N ALA A 284 -21.30 0.55 -5.99
CA ALA A 284 -21.46 2.00 -5.78
C ALA A 284 -20.38 2.60 -4.84
N LYS A 285 -19.98 1.89 -3.77
CA LYS A 285 -18.89 2.32 -2.89
C LYS A 285 -17.56 2.52 -3.66
N ARG A 286 -17.29 1.67 -4.66
CA ARG A 286 -16.08 1.77 -5.48
C ARG A 286 -16.18 2.88 -6.51
N ALA A 287 -17.34 3.03 -7.14
CA ALA A 287 -17.59 4.13 -8.08
C ALA A 287 -17.50 5.49 -7.38
N HIS A 288 -18.04 5.59 -6.16
CA HIS A 288 -17.91 6.78 -5.32
C HIS A 288 -16.45 7.08 -4.95
N LEU A 289 -15.67 6.08 -4.52
CA LEU A 289 -14.23 6.25 -4.25
C LEU A 289 -13.49 6.88 -5.45
N ILE A 290 -13.75 6.39 -6.67
CA ILE A 290 -13.13 6.90 -7.89
C ILE A 290 -13.64 8.31 -8.20
N LYS A 291 -14.94 8.56 -8.04
CA LYS A 291 -15.54 9.88 -8.26
C LYS A 291 -14.97 10.93 -7.30
N ASP A 292 -14.92 10.61 -6.02
CA ASP A 292 -14.41 11.54 -5.00
C ASP A 292 -12.90 11.81 -5.17
N SER A 293 -12.11 10.79 -5.47
CA SER A 293 -10.64 10.92 -5.53
C SER A 293 -10.09 11.35 -6.89
N LEU A 294 -10.71 10.93 -8.00
CA LEU A 294 -10.22 11.18 -9.37
C LEU A 294 -11.16 12.03 -10.21
N ASN A 295 -12.36 12.34 -9.71
CA ASN A 295 -13.43 13.06 -10.41
C ASN A 295 -13.86 12.38 -11.73
N GLU A 296 -13.86 11.05 -11.75
CA GLU A 296 -14.29 10.26 -12.90
C GLU A 296 -15.60 9.53 -12.61
N ASP A 297 -16.49 9.42 -13.62
CA ASP A 297 -17.79 8.77 -13.51
C ASP A 297 -17.77 7.42 -14.24
N TYR A 298 -18.23 6.35 -13.55
CA TYR A 298 -18.31 5.01 -14.10
C TYR A 298 -19.67 4.38 -13.83
N PRO A 299 -20.12 3.40 -14.67
CA PRO A 299 -21.32 2.62 -14.39
C PRO A 299 -21.23 1.92 -13.06
N TYR A 300 -22.32 1.95 -12.30
CA TYR A 300 -22.36 1.39 -10.95
C TYR A 300 -23.70 0.76 -10.63
N TYR A 301 -23.72 -0.04 -9.55
CA TYR A 301 -24.93 -0.60 -8.98
C TYR A 301 -24.92 -0.51 -7.46
N TYR A 302 -26.11 -0.59 -6.86
CA TYR A 302 -26.30 -0.70 -5.42
C TYR A 302 -26.80 -2.08 -5.05
N LEU A 303 -26.34 -2.62 -3.93
CA LEU A 303 -27.03 -3.66 -3.21
C LEU A 303 -28.26 -3.07 -2.49
N PRO A 304 -29.28 -3.89 -2.14
CA PRO A 304 -30.50 -3.39 -1.50
C PRO A 304 -30.27 -2.59 -0.21
N GLU A 305 -29.24 -2.95 0.55
CA GLU A 305 -28.92 -2.34 1.85
C GLU A 305 -27.94 -1.16 1.77
N ASP A 306 -27.47 -0.83 0.57
CA ASP A 306 -26.42 0.17 0.40
C ASP A 306 -26.90 1.61 0.67
N LYS A 307 -26.02 2.39 1.30
CA LYS A 307 -26.13 3.84 1.38
C LYS A 307 -26.04 4.44 -0.03
N LYS A 308 -26.99 5.32 -0.35
CA LYS A 308 -26.96 6.07 -1.62
C LYS A 308 -25.93 7.21 -1.56
N TYR A 309 -25.17 7.34 -2.62
CA TYR A 309 -24.20 8.42 -2.82
C TYR A 309 -24.78 9.49 -3.73
N SER A 310 -24.75 10.75 -3.29
CA SER A 310 -25.39 11.87 -4.03
C SER A 310 -24.52 12.44 -5.15
N ASP A 311 -23.24 12.12 -5.18
CA ASP A 311 -22.26 12.56 -6.16
C ASP A 311 -22.16 11.65 -7.40
N LEU A 312 -22.75 10.44 -7.33
CA LEU A 312 -22.80 9.53 -8.46
C LEU A 312 -23.87 9.96 -9.48
N ASN A 313 -23.52 9.89 -10.78
CA ASN A 313 -24.44 10.22 -11.87
C ASN A 313 -25.54 9.17 -12.00
N PRO A 314 -26.84 9.48 -11.73
CA PRO A 314 -27.93 8.51 -11.78
C PRO A 314 -28.15 7.85 -13.14
N GLU A 315 -27.69 8.48 -14.25
CA GLU A 315 -27.81 7.91 -15.59
C GLU A 315 -26.89 6.71 -15.83
N LEU A 316 -25.91 6.52 -14.95
CA LEU A 316 -24.96 5.41 -14.99
C LEU A 316 -25.34 4.25 -14.08
N GLU A 317 -26.42 4.37 -13.29
CA GLU A 317 -26.90 3.29 -12.42
C GLU A 317 -27.42 2.11 -13.26
N VAL A 318 -26.94 0.93 -12.98
CA VAL A 318 -27.44 -0.35 -13.52
C VAL A 318 -28.14 -1.09 -12.38
N SER A 319 -29.32 -1.62 -12.61
CA SER A 319 -30.05 -2.31 -11.55
C SER A 319 -29.36 -3.64 -11.18
N TYR A 320 -29.37 -3.98 -9.89
CA TYR A 320 -28.78 -5.23 -9.42
C TYR A 320 -29.44 -6.47 -10.04
N ASP A 321 -30.78 -6.43 -10.22
CA ASP A 321 -31.54 -7.51 -10.88
C ASP A 321 -31.10 -7.69 -12.33
N GLU A 322 -30.80 -6.59 -13.05
CA GLU A 322 -30.28 -6.65 -14.42
C GLU A 322 -28.92 -7.34 -14.47
N LEU A 323 -28.02 -7.05 -13.53
CA LEU A 323 -26.71 -7.69 -13.44
C LEU A 323 -26.82 -9.18 -13.11
N LEU A 324 -27.72 -9.56 -12.20
CA LEU A 324 -27.96 -10.97 -11.86
C LEU A 324 -28.54 -11.76 -13.04
N ALA A 325 -29.37 -11.13 -13.87
CA ALA A 325 -29.99 -11.77 -15.04
C ALA A 325 -29.07 -11.80 -16.28
N ASP A 326 -28.02 -10.94 -16.32
CA ASP A 326 -27.15 -10.82 -17.49
C ASP A 326 -26.02 -11.86 -17.50
N ASN A 327 -25.71 -12.37 -18.68
CA ASN A 327 -24.63 -13.34 -18.87
C ASN A 327 -23.64 -12.98 -19.99
N HIS A 328 -23.71 -11.79 -20.59
CA HIS A 328 -22.85 -11.45 -21.72
C HIS A 328 -22.50 -9.96 -21.89
N ARG A 329 -23.31 -9.02 -21.37
CA ARG A 329 -23.09 -7.58 -21.59
C ARG A 329 -22.12 -6.96 -20.59
N TYR A 330 -22.11 -7.47 -19.36
CA TYR A 330 -21.39 -6.86 -18.24
C TYR A 330 -20.23 -7.71 -17.76
N LEU A 331 -19.16 -7.02 -17.36
CA LEU A 331 -18.18 -7.46 -16.38
C LEU A 331 -18.43 -6.63 -15.13
N TRP A 332 -18.91 -7.22 -14.03
CA TRP A 332 -19.29 -6.41 -12.89
C TRP A 332 -18.61 -6.86 -11.59
N GLN A 333 -18.30 -5.86 -10.74
CA GLN A 333 -17.68 -6.08 -9.46
C GLN A 333 -18.67 -6.72 -8.50
N THR A 334 -18.32 -7.86 -7.90
CA THR A 334 -19.12 -8.55 -6.89
C THR A 334 -18.42 -8.49 -5.54
N VAL A 335 -19.08 -7.94 -4.54
CA VAL A 335 -18.55 -7.74 -3.18
C VAL A 335 -19.25 -8.59 -2.12
N SER A 336 -20.44 -9.13 -2.44
CA SER A 336 -21.25 -10.02 -1.59
C SER A 336 -22.23 -10.84 -2.41
N ASP A 337 -23.14 -11.57 -1.77
CA ASP A 337 -24.24 -12.30 -2.43
C ASP A 337 -23.77 -13.31 -3.51
N TYR A 338 -22.61 -13.91 -3.29
CA TYR A 338 -22.00 -14.84 -4.26
C TYR A 338 -22.87 -16.06 -4.58
N ASP A 339 -23.81 -16.40 -3.71
CA ASP A 339 -24.82 -17.46 -3.89
C ASP A 339 -25.94 -17.08 -4.87
N LYS A 340 -26.10 -15.80 -5.20
CA LYS A 340 -27.05 -15.29 -6.19
C LYS A 340 -26.51 -15.29 -7.61
N LEU A 341 -25.20 -15.51 -7.80
CA LEU A 341 -24.58 -15.57 -9.11
C LEU A 341 -25.08 -16.76 -9.92
N GLN A 342 -25.06 -16.65 -11.25
CA GLN A 342 -25.57 -17.71 -12.14
C GLN A 342 -24.69 -18.97 -12.06
N VAL A 343 -25.35 -20.12 -11.97
CA VAL A 343 -24.69 -21.43 -12.08
C VAL A 343 -23.95 -21.54 -13.42
N GLY A 344 -22.68 -21.94 -13.36
CA GLY A 344 -21.79 -21.96 -14.53
C GLY A 344 -21.13 -20.60 -14.82
N GLY A 345 -21.41 -19.57 -14.02
CA GLY A 345 -20.70 -18.29 -14.09
C GLY A 345 -19.22 -18.38 -13.75
N LEU A 346 -18.51 -17.29 -13.95
CA LEU A 346 -17.09 -17.14 -13.68
C LEU A 346 -16.88 -15.98 -12.72
N TYR A 347 -16.11 -16.19 -11.64
CA TYR A 347 -15.67 -15.14 -10.73
C TYR A 347 -14.14 -15.00 -10.78
N ILE A 348 -13.67 -13.79 -11.06
CA ILE A 348 -12.25 -13.45 -11.11
C ILE A 348 -11.87 -12.76 -9.80
N HIS A 349 -11.01 -13.42 -9.02
CA HIS A 349 -10.44 -12.91 -7.78
C HIS A 349 -9.07 -12.31 -8.03
N SER A 350 -8.99 -10.98 -8.14
CA SER A 350 -7.76 -10.28 -8.52
C SER A 350 -7.16 -9.54 -7.34
N ASN A 351 -6.37 -10.24 -6.51
CA ASN A 351 -5.80 -9.74 -5.24
C ASN A 351 -6.85 -9.10 -4.30
N ALA A 352 -8.12 -9.50 -4.36
CA ALA A 352 -9.16 -9.00 -3.46
C ALA A 352 -9.07 -9.67 -2.08
N GLU A 353 -9.82 -9.14 -1.11
CA GLU A 353 -10.01 -9.82 0.18
C GLU A 353 -11.04 -10.96 0.04
N PRO A 354 -10.78 -12.09 0.72
CA PRO A 354 -9.58 -12.45 1.48
C PRO A 354 -8.36 -12.68 0.56
N LEU A 355 -7.17 -12.23 0.99
CA LEU A 355 -6.02 -12.03 0.09
C LEU A 355 -5.37 -13.33 -0.41
N GLY A 356 -5.45 -14.43 0.32
CA GLY A 356 -4.83 -15.70 -0.08
C GLY A 356 -4.77 -16.73 1.02
N ASP A 357 -4.02 -17.80 0.81
CA ASP A 357 -3.99 -18.98 1.69
C ASP A 357 -3.53 -18.72 3.13
N PHE A 358 -2.79 -17.64 3.36
CA PHE A 358 -2.41 -17.18 4.70
C PHE A 358 -3.59 -16.57 5.49
N ASP A 359 -4.66 -16.17 4.81
CA ASP A 359 -5.88 -15.66 5.45
C ASP A 359 -6.83 -16.81 5.77
N PRO A 360 -7.18 -17.04 7.05
CA PRO A 360 -8.11 -18.10 7.45
C PRO A 360 -9.48 -18.05 6.76
N ALA A 361 -9.89 -16.88 6.26
CA ALA A 361 -11.15 -16.71 5.53
C ALA A 361 -11.08 -17.17 4.08
N TYR A 362 -9.88 -17.32 3.49
CA TYR A 362 -9.72 -17.58 2.05
C TYR A 362 -10.29 -18.93 1.62
N LYS A 363 -9.95 -20.02 2.32
CA LYS A 363 -10.43 -21.35 1.95
C LYS A 363 -11.95 -21.47 2.01
N PRO A 364 -12.67 -21.05 3.09
CA PRO A 364 -14.13 -21.02 3.10
C PRO A 364 -14.72 -20.12 1.99
N PHE A 365 -14.04 -19.03 1.65
CA PHE A 365 -14.44 -18.14 0.57
C PHE A 365 -14.40 -18.84 -0.80
N VAL A 366 -13.35 -19.57 -1.12
CA VAL A 366 -13.25 -20.34 -2.38
C VAL A 366 -14.27 -21.46 -2.43
N GLU A 367 -14.48 -22.19 -1.32
CA GLU A 367 -15.41 -23.31 -1.24
C GLU A 367 -16.86 -22.92 -1.55
N GLN A 368 -17.29 -21.67 -1.25
CA GLN A 368 -18.64 -21.21 -1.56
C GLN A 368 -18.91 -21.14 -3.08
N PHE A 369 -17.91 -20.79 -3.91
CA PHE A 369 -18.06 -20.74 -5.36
C PHE A 369 -18.24 -22.15 -5.94
N ALA A 370 -17.42 -23.11 -5.47
CA ALA A 370 -17.55 -24.50 -5.87
C ALA A 370 -18.94 -25.07 -5.50
N LYS A 371 -19.45 -24.77 -4.29
CA LYS A 371 -20.79 -25.16 -3.84
C LYS A 371 -21.88 -24.62 -4.74
N ASN A 372 -21.73 -23.38 -5.21
CA ASN A 372 -22.70 -22.70 -6.08
C ASN A 372 -22.43 -22.99 -7.57
N LYS A 373 -21.48 -23.86 -7.90
CA LYS A 373 -21.09 -24.24 -9.27
C LYS A 373 -20.66 -23.03 -10.10
N ILE A 374 -19.94 -22.12 -9.50
CA ILE A 374 -19.31 -20.97 -10.13
C ILE A 374 -17.82 -21.29 -10.25
N GLU A 375 -17.24 -21.04 -11.41
CA GLU A 375 -15.81 -21.19 -11.62
C GLU A 375 -15.07 -20.03 -10.92
N PHE A 376 -14.12 -20.37 -10.04
CA PHE A 376 -13.29 -19.40 -9.34
C PHE A 376 -11.91 -19.35 -9.98
N ILE A 377 -11.48 -18.16 -10.42
CA ILE A 377 -10.16 -17.94 -10.99
C ILE A 377 -9.44 -16.88 -10.16
N ALA A 378 -8.34 -17.28 -9.52
CA ALA A 378 -7.44 -16.35 -8.85
C ALA A 378 -6.42 -15.82 -9.86
N LEU A 379 -6.48 -14.52 -10.17
CA LEU A 379 -5.48 -13.82 -10.96
C LEU A 379 -4.72 -12.87 -10.04
N ARG A 380 -3.44 -13.14 -9.81
CA ARG A 380 -2.60 -12.42 -8.87
C ARG A 380 -1.38 -11.86 -9.56
N CYS A 381 -0.98 -10.66 -9.15
CA CYS A 381 0.30 -10.06 -9.45
C CYS A 381 0.82 -9.45 -8.16
N SER A 382 2.06 -9.74 -7.78
CA SER A 382 2.65 -9.23 -6.54
C SER A 382 2.71 -7.69 -6.55
N GLY A 383 2.45 -7.07 -5.42
CA GLY A 383 2.72 -5.64 -5.20
C GLY A 383 4.21 -5.34 -5.02
N HIS A 384 5.00 -6.35 -4.65
CA HIS A 384 6.39 -6.23 -4.21
C HIS A 384 7.36 -6.81 -5.22
N ALA A 385 8.56 -6.21 -5.29
CA ALA A 385 9.67 -6.70 -6.08
C ALA A 385 10.06 -8.14 -5.69
N ASP A 386 10.34 -8.96 -6.69
CA ASP A 386 10.97 -10.26 -6.48
C ASP A 386 12.47 -10.10 -6.19
N GLU A 387 13.14 -11.20 -5.82
CA GLU A 387 14.57 -11.19 -5.49
C GLU A 387 15.44 -10.65 -6.63
N LYS A 388 15.08 -10.93 -7.90
CA LYS A 388 15.82 -10.45 -9.08
C LYS A 388 15.64 -8.94 -9.23
N GLU A 389 14.44 -8.45 -9.05
CA GLU A 389 14.12 -7.03 -9.12
C GLU A 389 14.76 -6.25 -7.98
N LEU A 390 14.77 -6.80 -6.74
CA LEU A 390 15.50 -6.20 -5.61
C LEU A 390 16.99 -6.05 -5.95
N LYS A 391 17.62 -7.07 -6.52
CA LYS A 391 19.02 -7.00 -6.99
C LYS A 391 19.21 -5.96 -8.10
N GLU A 392 18.24 -5.82 -9.03
CA GLU A 392 18.27 -4.78 -10.09
C GLU A 392 18.19 -3.38 -9.46
N ILE A 393 17.29 -3.17 -8.48
CA ILE A 393 17.11 -1.89 -7.80
C ILE A 393 18.36 -1.51 -7.01
N ILE A 394 18.90 -2.42 -6.19
CA ILE A 394 20.13 -2.21 -5.43
C ILE A 394 21.30 -1.93 -6.41
N GLY A 395 21.41 -2.70 -7.50
CA GLY A 395 22.43 -2.52 -8.52
C GLY A 395 22.35 -1.19 -9.27
N GLY A 396 21.15 -0.68 -9.49
CA GLY A 396 20.92 0.61 -10.12
C GLY A 396 21.23 1.80 -9.21
N ILE A 397 20.94 1.68 -7.90
CA ILE A 397 21.20 2.73 -6.91
C ILE A 397 22.63 2.71 -6.43
N GLN A 398 23.25 1.56 -6.21
CA GLN A 398 24.64 1.39 -5.73
C GLN A 398 24.89 2.14 -4.40
N PRO A 399 24.15 1.83 -3.34
CA PRO A 399 24.24 2.57 -2.08
C PRO A 399 25.53 2.27 -1.33
N VAL A 400 26.02 3.25 -0.54
CA VAL A 400 27.15 3.02 0.41
C VAL A 400 26.70 2.09 1.55
N ILE A 401 25.50 2.31 2.07
CA ILE A 401 24.89 1.49 3.12
C ILE A 401 23.52 1.00 2.65
N LEU A 402 23.27 -0.31 2.78
CA LEU A 402 21.97 -0.93 2.56
C LEU A 402 21.30 -1.27 3.89
N VAL A 403 20.05 -0.94 4.03
CA VAL A 403 19.21 -1.34 5.17
C VAL A 403 17.93 -1.97 4.65
N PRO A 404 17.83 -3.30 4.63
CA PRO A 404 16.60 -4.00 4.33
C PRO A 404 15.57 -3.81 5.46
N VAL A 405 14.32 -3.50 5.07
CA VAL A 405 13.15 -3.40 5.95
C VAL A 405 11.99 -4.15 5.33
N HIS A 406 10.85 -4.25 6.01
CA HIS A 406 9.66 -4.87 5.44
C HIS A 406 9.93 -6.29 4.89
N THR A 407 10.68 -7.09 5.63
CA THR A 407 11.07 -8.46 5.26
C THR A 407 11.28 -9.33 6.50
N LEU A 408 10.98 -10.62 6.38
CA LEU A 408 11.27 -11.61 7.43
C LEU A 408 12.75 -12.01 7.44
N HIS A 409 13.45 -11.84 6.31
CA HIS A 409 14.83 -12.29 6.08
C HIS A 409 15.72 -11.17 5.54
N PRO A 410 15.96 -10.08 6.31
CA PRO A 410 16.79 -8.97 5.86
C PRO A 410 18.24 -9.38 5.55
N GLU A 411 18.70 -10.50 6.12
CA GLU A 411 20.02 -11.07 5.88
C GLU A 411 20.17 -11.66 4.45
N LEU A 412 19.11 -11.84 3.70
CA LEU A 412 19.17 -12.36 2.32
C LEU A 412 19.42 -11.26 1.28
N GLU A 413 19.21 -9.99 1.63
CA GLU A 413 19.53 -8.90 0.73
C GLU A 413 20.99 -8.46 0.88
N GLU A 414 21.75 -8.54 -0.19
CA GLU A 414 23.17 -8.22 -0.21
C GLU A 414 23.47 -6.84 -0.80
N ASN A 415 24.47 -6.16 -0.28
CA ASN A 415 25.00 -4.92 -0.84
C ASN A 415 26.40 -5.17 -1.45
N PRO A 416 26.51 -5.42 -2.75
CA PRO A 416 27.83 -5.60 -3.39
C PRO A 416 28.63 -4.30 -3.54
N PHE A 417 28.04 -3.13 -3.20
CA PHE A 417 28.64 -1.81 -3.39
C PHE A 417 29.16 -1.19 -2.10
N GLY A 418 28.80 -1.75 -0.95
CA GLY A 418 29.16 -1.20 0.35
C GLY A 418 28.73 -2.05 1.54
N GLU A 419 28.38 -1.42 2.63
CA GLU A 419 27.97 -2.09 3.86
C GLU A 419 26.48 -2.45 3.84
N ARG A 420 26.10 -3.54 4.50
CA ARG A 420 24.70 -3.83 4.90
C ARG A 420 24.58 -3.72 6.41
N ILE A 421 23.61 -2.95 6.88
CA ILE A 421 23.29 -2.81 8.29
C ILE A 421 21.93 -3.47 8.55
N LEU A 422 21.86 -4.29 9.60
CA LEU A 422 20.65 -4.91 10.11
C LEU A 422 20.34 -4.31 11.49
N PRO A 423 19.63 -3.17 11.53
CA PRO A 423 19.37 -2.47 12.79
C PRO A 423 18.36 -3.25 13.64
N LYS A 424 18.41 -3.00 14.94
CA LYS A 424 17.39 -3.46 15.87
C LYS A 424 16.32 -2.38 16.05
N ARG A 425 15.11 -2.80 16.43
CA ARG A 425 14.02 -1.88 16.77
C ARG A 425 14.47 -0.84 17.81
N GLY A 426 14.23 0.44 17.54
CA GLY A 426 14.68 1.57 18.36
C GLY A 426 16.15 1.94 18.21
N GLN A 427 16.90 1.27 17.35
CA GLN A 427 18.31 1.57 17.11
C GLN A 427 18.44 2.79 16.20
N THR A 428 19.41 3.66 16.55
CA THR A 428 19.83 4.80 15.74
C THR A 428 21.19 4.51 15.10
N ALA A 429 21.25 4.65 13.78
CA ALA A 429 22.50 4.69 13.02
C ALA A 429 22.95 6.16 12.86
N THR A 430 24.24 6.43 12.99
CA THR A 430 24.86 7.73 12.70
C THR A 430 25.67 7.59 11.41
N LEU A 431 25.42 8.48 10.42
CA LEU A 431 26.05 8.46 9.11
C LEU A 431 27.27 9.39 9.01
#